data_c80d5d683520b7a310c2781afe0f48e8
#
_entry.id   c80d5d683520b7a310c2781afe0f48e8
#
_cell.length_a   1.000
_cell.length_b   1.000
_cell.length_c   1.000
_cell.angle_alpha   90.00
_cell.angle_beta   90.00
_cell.angle_gamma   90.00
#
_symmetry.space_group_name_H-M   'P 1'
#
loop_
_entity.id
_entity.type
_entity.pdbx_description
1 polymer ?
#
loop_
_entity_poly.entity_id
_entity_poly.type
_entity_poly.pdbx_seq_one_letter_code
_entity_poly.pdbx_strand_id
1 'polypeptide(L)'
;VSNNEARVIKQLGKDHFSPVSGLGTVAQTGPYKMGVLDGRTVIHDPFQTAGTWFMGYKGPSPLMAGFIYAPYIPMFMTPTVTLGNLMTQKGFMSSCGYKTVNAGMYAYGTTDLSGLASL
;
A
#
# COMPACT_ATOMS: atom_id res chain seq x y z
N VAL A 1 1.78 6.27 -3.87
CA VAL A 1 2.71 7.14 -4.60
C VAL A 1 4.11 6.99 -4.04
N SER A 2 5.11 7.05 -4.91
CA SER A 2 6.51 6.96 -4.53
C SER A 2 7.04 8.25 -3.87
N ASN A 3 8.30 8.23 -3.43
CA ASN A 3 8.95 9.36 -2.74
C ASN A 3 8.97 10.65 -3.58
N ASN A 4 9.23 10.55 -4.88
CA ASN A 4 9.37 11.71 -5.75
C ASN A 4 8.02 12.38 -5.99
N GLU A 5 6.99 11.62 -6.30
CA GLU A 5 5.62 12.13 -6.47
C GLU A 5 5.09 12.71 -5.17
N ALA A 6 5.39 12.10 -4.02
CA ALA A 6 4.99 12.62 -2.72
C ALA A 6 5.59 14.01 -2.44
N ARG A 7 6.82 14.28 -2.87
CA ARG A 7 7.44 15.61 -2.74
C ARG A 7 6.72 16.62 -3.61
N VAL A 8 6.44 16.29 -4.86
CA VAL A 8 5.71 17.18 -5.79
C VAL A 8 4.31 17.48 -5.27
N ILE A 9 3.58 16.47 -4.80
CA ILE A 9 2.22 16.65 -4.26
C ILE A 9 2.23 17.58 -3.03
N LYS A 10 3.24 17.51 -2.17
CA LYS A 10 3.37 18.42 -1.02
C LYS A 10 3.58 19.89 -1.40
N GLN A 11 4.09 20.15 -2.61
CA GLN A 11 4.28 21.50 -3.13
C GLN A 11 3.02 22.10 -3.77
N LEU A 12 2.00 21.26 -4.02
CA LEU A 12 0.72 21.74 -4.52
C LEU A 12 0.03 22.66 -3.49
N GLY A 13 -0.67 23.66 -3.99
CA GLY A 13 -1.40 24.61 -3.15
C GLY A 13 -2.45 23.93 -2.27
N LYS A 14 -2.83 24.60 -1.18
CA LYS A 14 -3.81 24.10 -0.21
C LYS A 14 -5.19 23.83 -0.82
N ASP A 15 -5.49 24.45 -1.95
CA ASP A 15 -6.76 24.27 -2.65
C ASP A 15 -6.89 22.87 -3.25
N HIS A 16 -5.79 22.23 -3.60
CA HIS A 16 -5.76 20.90 -4.19
C HIS A 16 -5.30 19.81 -3.22
N PHE A 17 -4.36 20.13 -2.35
CA PHE A 17 -3.81 19.15 -1.40
C PHE A 17 -4.01 19.57 0.06
N SER A 18 -4.73 18.74 0.81
CA SER A 18 -4.91 18.89 2.25
C SER A 18 -4.07 17.82 2.99
N PRO A 19 -2.98 18.22 3.68
CA PRO A 19 -2.17 17.28 4.45
C PRO A 19 -2.95 16.78 5.68
N VAL A 20 -2.64 15.56 6.12
CA VAL A 20 -3.16 15.05 7.41
C VAL A 20 -2.46 15.81 8.53
N SER A 21 -3.24 16.48 9.38
CA SER A 21 -2.72 17.12 10.59
C SER A 21 -2.22 16.07 11.58
N GLY A 22 -1.03 16.30 12.15
CA GLY A 22 -0.44 15.41 13.16
C GLY A 22 0.72 14.51 12.67
N LEU A 23 1.09 14.60 11.40
CA LEU A 23 2.24 13.85 10.83
C LEU A 23 3.63 14.39 11.24
N GLY A 24 3.71 15.42 12.05
CA GLY A 24 4.97 16.17 12.26
C GLY A 24 5.91 15.59 13.32
N THR A 25 5.52 14.61 14.10
CA THR A 25 6.27 14.23 15.31
C THR A 25 6.73 12.79 15.41
N VAL A 26 6.28 11.92 14.54
CA VAL A 26 6.68 10.50 14.57
C VAL A 26 7.32 10.11 13.25
N ALA A 27 8.53 9.59 13.29
CA ALA A 27 9.17 8.96 12.14
C ALA A 27 8.32 7.77 11.71
N GLN A 28 7.63 7.92 10.58
CA GLN A 28 6.79 6.84 10.05
C GLN A 28 7.64 5.91 9.21
N THR A 29 7.73 4.68 9.66
CA THR A 29 8.38 3.59 8.91
C THR A 29 7.30 2.82 8.15
N GLY A 30 7.42 2.77 6.83
CA GLY A 30 6.47 2.09 5.96
C GLY A 30 5.42 3.00 5.30
N PRO A 31 4.43 2.41 4.62
CA PRO A 31 3.37 3.14 3.93
C PRO A 31 2.47 3.92 4.92
N TYR A 32 2.19 5.17 4.62
CA TYR A 32 1.33 6.00 5.46
C TYR A 32 0.43 6.95 4.64
N LYS A 33 -0.69 7.36 5.26
CA LYS A 33 -1.59 8.34 4.67
C LYS A 33 -0.97 9.74 4.76
N MET A 34 -0.66 10.32 3.60
CA MET A 34 -0.05 11.66 3.52
C MET A 34 -1.08 12.78 3.56
N GLY A 35 -2.21 12.60 2.92
CA GLY A 35 -3.24 13.63 2.82
C GLY A 35 -4.37 13.26 1.87
N VAL A 36 -5.10 14.28 1.46
CA VAL A 36 -6.17 14.18 0.47
C VAL A 36 -5.86 15.13 -0.69
N LEU A 37 -5.88 14.62 -1.90
CA LEU A 37 -5.70 15.35 -3.16
C LEU A 37 -7.00 15.28 -3.96
N ASP A 38 -7.66 16.40 -4.17
CA ASP A 38 -8.93 16.49 -4.89
C ASP A 38 -9.96 15.41 -4.46
N GLY A 39 -10.15 15.25 -3.14
CA GLY A 39 -11.06 14.27 -2.58
C GLY A 39 -10.55 12.81 -2.55
N ARG A 40 -9.35 12.54 -3.05
CA ARG A 40 -8.73 11.20 -3.05
C ARG A 40 -7.67 11.08 -1.97
N THR A 41 -7.70 9.99 -1.21
CA THR A 41 -6.68 9.72 -0.21
C THR A 41 -5.35 9.37 -0.88
N VAL A 42 -4.29 10.11 -0.51
CA VAL A 42 -2.93 9.87 -0.97
C VAL A 42 -2.18 9.08 0.09
N ILE A 43 -1.65 7.92 -0.32
CA ILE A 43 -0.80 7.07 0.51
C ILE A 43 0.62 7.14 -0.04
N HIS A 44 1.56 7.53 0.81
CA HIS A 44 2.97 7.48 0.51
C HIS A 44 3.51 6.09 0.84
N ASP A 45 4.19 5.48 -0.12
CA ASP A 45 4.86 4.20 0.06
C ASP A 45 6.34 4.35 -0.29
N PRO A 46 7.24 4.30 0.72
CA PRO A 46 8.67 4.45 0.51
C PRO A 46 9.30 3.27 -0.24
N PHE A 47 8.65 2.12 -0.29
CA PHE A 47 9.14 0.93 -0.99
C PHE A 47 8.77 0.87 -2.47
N GLN A 48 7.90 1.78 -2.90
CA GLN A 48 7.49 1.85 -4.31
C GLN A 48 8.62 2.41 -5.18
N THR A 49 8.77 1.85 -6.37
CA THR A 49 9.76 2.32 -7.35
C THR A 49 9.58 3.81 -7.63
N ALA A 50 10.67 4.57 -7.61
CA ALA A 50 10.65 6.01 -7.88
C ALA A 50 10.07 6.30 -9.26
N GLY A 51 9.29 7.36 -9.37
CA GLY A 51 8.63 7.75 -10.62
C GLY A 51 7.37 6.95 -10.94
N THR A 52 6.86 6.15 -10.01
CA THR A 52 5.63 5.35 -10.24
C THR A 52 4.51 5.76 -9.31
N TRP A 53 3.29 5.66 -9.80
CA TRP A 53 2.09 5.85 -9.00
C TRP A 53 1.07 4.76 -9.31
N PHE A 54 0.28 4.44 -8.32
CA PHE A 54 -0.82 3.50 -8.42
C PHE A 54 -2.08 4.14 -7.83
N MET A 55 -3.19 4.00 -8.53
CA MET A 55 -4.50 4.46 -8.09
C MET A 55 -5.47 3.29 -8.10
N GLY A 56 -6.25 3.15 -7.05
CA GLY A 56 -7.27 2.14 -6.96
C GLY A 56 -8.55 2.68 -6.34
N TYR A 57 -9.67 2.16 -6.78
CA TYR A 57 -10.98 2.42 -6.19
C TYR A 57 -11.40 1.23 -5.33
N LYS A 58 -11.83 1.50 -4.11
CA LYS A 58 -12.41 0.52 -3.20
C LYS A 58 -13.90 0.82 -3.04
N GLY A 59 -14.73 0.01 -3.65
CA GLY A 59 -16.20 0.10 -3.51
C GLY A 59 -16.71 -0.44 -2.18
N PRO A 60 -17.94 -0.09 -1.80
CA PRO A 60 -18.56 -0.55 -0.57
C PRO A 60 -19.00 -2.03 -0.60
N SER A 61 -19.04 -2.63 -1.78
CA SER A 61 -19.48 -4.02 -1.98
C SER A 61 -18.37 -4.87 -2.61
N PRO A 62 -18.31 -6.17 -2.33
CA PRO A 62 -17.38 -7.10 -2.99
C PRO A 62 -17.51 -7.10 -4.52
N LEU A 63 -18.71 -6.87 -5.06
CA LEU A 63 -18.95 -6.76 -6.50
C LEU A 63 -18.36 -5.48 -7.12
N MET A 64 -18.16 -4.46 -6.29
CA MET A 64 -17.54 -3.18 -6.67
C MET A 64 -16.08 -3.11 -6.26
N ALA A 65 -15.47 -4.24 -5.93
CA ALA A 65 -14.05 -4.32 -5.62
C ALA A 65 -13.26 -4.74 -6.87
N GLY A 66 -12.13 -4.09 -7.11
CA GLY A 66 -11.23 -4.47 -8.20
C GLY A 66 -10.46 -5.76 -7.89
N PHE A 67 -10.09 -5.95 -6.64
CA PHE A 67 -9.31 -7.10 -6.15
C PHE A 67 -9.94 -7.65 -4.88
N ILE A 68 -10.07 -8.96 -4.81
CA ILE A 68 -10.58 -9.67 -3.64
C ILE A 68 -9.47 -10.55 -3.08
N TYR A 69 -9.21 -10.37 -1.80
CA TYR A 69 -8.37 -11.24 -1.00
C TYR A 69 -9.26 -12.01 -0.04
N ALA A 70 -9.24 -13.34 -0.14
CA ALA A 70 -10.06 -14.24 0.67
C ALA A 70 -9.15 -15.20 1.45
N PRO A 71 -8.78 -14.87 2.69
CA PRO A 71 -8.02 -15.78 3.53
C PRO A 71 -8.91 -16.91 4.00
N TYR A 72 -8.53 -18.15 3.70
CA TYR A 72 -9.17 -19.37 4.24
C TYR A 72 -8.59 -19.71 5.61
N ILE A 73 -7.26 -19.72 5.70
CA ILE A 73 -6.54 -19.86 6.96
C ILE A 73 -5.58 -18.67 7.05
N PRO A 74 -5.89 -17.63 7.84
CA PRO A 74 -5.06 -16.42 7.88
C PRO A 74 -3.67 -16.70 8.46
N MET A 75 -3.60 -17.47 9.54
CA MET A 75 -2.36 -17.97 10.12
C MET A 75 -2.69 -19.12 11.07
N PHE A 76 -2.03 -20.24 10.87
CA PHE A 76 -2.12 -21.39 11.78
C PHE A 76 -0.72 -21.82 12.18
N MET A 77 -0.52 -22.03 13.47
CA MET A 77 0.75 -22.54 14.00
C MET A 77 0.55 -23.97 14.48
N THR A 78 1.36 -24.90 13.98
CA THR A 78 1.31 -26.28 14.44
C THR A 78 1.80 -26.41 15.89
N PRO A 79 1.28 -27.40 16.64
CA PRO A 79 1.87 -27.75 17.93
C PRO A 79 3.36 -28.06 17.80
N THR A 80 4.07 -27.86 18.87
CA THR A 80 5.48 -28.23 18.94
C THR A 80 5.63 -29.75 18.81
N VAL A 81 6.38 -30.21 17.83
CA VAL A 81 6.70 -31.63 17.66
C VAL A 81 8.20 -31.84 17.92
N THR A 82 8.51 -32.75 18.82
CA THR A 82 9.90 -33.15 19.07
C THR A 82 10.21 -34.39 18.22
N LEU A 83 11.19 -34.28 17.33
CA LEU A 83 11.67 -35.40 16.54
C LEU A 83 12.61 -36.28 17.38
N GLY A 84 12.81 -37.53 16.93
CA GLY A 84 13.67 -38.50 17.62
C GLY A 84 15.15 -38.11 17.77
N ASN A 85 15.57 -37.04 17.12
CA ASN A 85 16.91 -36.42 17.26
C ASN A 85 16.95 -35.29 18.30
N LEU A 86 15.94 -35.17 19.16
CA LEU A 86 15.78 -34.09 20.16
C LEU A 86 15.59 -32.69 19.56
N MET A 87 15.41 -32.55 18.24
CA MET A 87 15.09 -31.26 17.62
C MET A 87 13.61 -30.97 17.72
N THR A 88 13.30 -29.75 18.12
CA THR A 88 11.94 -29.22 18.22
C THR A 88 11.57 -28.44 16.97
N GLN A 89 10.45 -28.80 16.36
CA GLN A 89 9.93 -28.10 15.17
C GLN A 89 8.57 -27.51 15.42
N LYS A 90 8.35 -26.31 14.85
CA LYS A 90 7.04 -25.67 14.72
C LYS A 90 6.85 -25.24 13.28
N GLY A 91 5.67 -25.50 12.74
CA GLY A 91 5.29 -25.05 11.40
C GLY A 91 4.31 -23.91 11.45
N PHE A 92 4.43 -23.01 10.48
CA PHE A 92 3.44 -21.99 10.20
C PHE A 92 2.78 -22.28 8.86
N MET A 93 1.46 -22.17 8.82
CA MET A 93 0.68 -22.39 7.61
C MET A 93 -0.27 -21.22 7.42
N SER A 94 -0.36 -20.75 6.19
CA SER A 94 -1.36 -19.78 5.75
C SER A 94 -1.93 -20.22 4.41
N SER A 95 -3.23 -20.12 4.24
CA SER A 95 -3.89 -20.40 2.98
C SER A 95 -4.82 -19.25 2.62
N CYS A 96 -4.60 -18.66 1.45
CA CYS A 96 -5.41 -17.55 0.96
C CYS A 96 -5.67 -17.69 -0.53
N GLY A 97 -6.85 -17.25 -0.94
CA GLY A 97 -7.20 -17.05 -2.33
C GLY A 97 -7.20 -15.57 -2.68
N TYR A 98 -6.86 -15.24 -3.90
CA TYR A 98 -6.96 -13.88 -4.41
C TYR A 98 -7.40 -13.88 -5.87
N LYS A 99 -8.16 -12.87 -6.24
CA LYS A 99 -8.63 -12.70 -7.61
C LYS A 99 -8.87 -11.24 -7.94
N THR A 100 -8.41 -10.83 -9.11
CA THR A 100 -8.81 -9.54 -9.70
C THR A 100 -10.17 -9.76 -10.39
N VAL A 101 -11.16 -9.02 -9.92
CA VAL A 101 -12.54 -9.09 -10.45
C VAL A 101 -12.74 -8.05 -11.53
N ASN A 102 -12.30 -6.82 -11.28
CA ASN A 102 -12.41 -5.73 -12.24
C ASN A 102 -11.12 -4.92 -12.28
N ALA A 103 -10.30 -5.19 -13.27
CA ALA A 103 -9.03 -4.49 -13.47
C ALA A 103 -9.23 -3.01 -13.82
N GLY A 104 -10.36 -2.63 -14.41
CA GLY A 104 -10.67 -1.23 -14.75
C GLY A 104 -10.82 -0.29 -13.56
N MET A 105 -10.86 -0.83 -12.33
CA MET A 105 -10.85 -0.03 -11.09
C MET A 105 -9.46 0.39 -10.65
N TYR A 106 -8.43 -0.01 -11.37
CA TYR A 106 -7.04 0.32 -11.06
C TYR A 106 -6.38 1.05 -12.22
N ALA A 107 -5.56 2.02 -11.89
CA ALA A 107 -4.69 2.71 -12.82
C ALA A 107 -3.26 2.70 -12.27
N TYR A 108 -2.33 2.46 -13.13
CA TYR A 108 -0.90 2.52 -12.86
C TYR A 108 -0.24 3.43 -13.89
N GLY A 109 0.70 4.22 -13.47
CA GLY A 109 1.43 5.10 -14.37
C GLY A 109 2.84 5.40 -13.87
N THR A 110 3.61 5.95 -14.77
CA THR A 110 4.95 6.46 -14.51
C THR A 110 4.97 7.96 -14.74
N THR A 111 5.73 8.67 -13.91
CA THR A 111 5.93 10.12 -14.02
C THR A 111 7.41 10.38 -14.24
N ASP A 112 7.72 11.08 -15.32
CA ASP A 112 9.08 11.57 -15.55
C ASP A 112 9.22 12.92 -14.84
N LEU A 113 10.06 12.92 -13.79
CA LEU A 113 10.37 14.12 -13.00
C LEU A 113 11.76 14.65 -13.31
N SER A 114 12.39 14.23 -14.39
CA SER A 114 13.74 14.66 -14.77
C SER A 114 13.86 16.16 -14.97
N GLY A 115 12.79 16.82 -15.45
CA GLY A 115 12.72 18.26 -15.61
C GLY A 115 12.58 19.07 -14.31
N LEU A 116 12.20 18.42 -13.19
CA LEU A 116 12.05 19.07 -11.89
C LEU A 116 13.33 19.02 -11.02
N ALA A 117 14.33 18.24 -11.41
CA ALA A 117 15.60 18.16 -10.72
C ALA A 117 16.50 19.40 -10.90
N SER A 118 16.08 20.34 -11.77
CA SER A 118 16.79 21.60 -12.06
C SER A 118 16.15 22.84 -11.41
N LEU A 119 15.18 22.66 -10.57
CA LEU A 119 14.57 23.69 -9.71
C LEU A 119 14.99 23.42 -8.24
#